data_daf6efeb73e6fee0ac441008870d46c7
#
_entry.id   daf6efeb73e6fee0ac441008870d46c7
#
_cell.length_a   1.000
_cell.length_b   1.000
_cell.length_c   1.000
_cell.angle_alpha   90.00
_cell.angle_beta   90.00
_cell.angle_gamma   90.00
#
_symmetry.space_group_name_H-M   'P 1'
#
loop_
_entity.id
_entity.type
_entity.pdbx_description
1 polymer ?
#
loop_
_entity_poly.entity_id
_entity_poly.type
_entity_poly.pdbx_seq_one_letter_code
_entity_poly.pdbx_strand_id
1 'polypeptide(L)'
;MAQLRRILGVLKEEERRGGVRLPQPDLAGLPGLVRQVAASTALRVELSVRGRSRPLPPDAEVAAYRAVQEALTNTVKHAYASCAQVELDWAEDELTLTVTDDGRGPAPTTGGHGLIGLRERAAACGGSAEAGPGPQGGFRIVVRLPVGADREAALG
;
A
#
# COMPACT_ATOMS: atom_id res chain seq x y z
N MET A 1 4.94 -5.98 -22.05
CA MET A 1 4.39 -4.62 -22.04
C MET A 1 2.87 -4.59 -22.02
N ALA A 2 2.20 -5.44 -22.79
CA ALA A 2 0.73 -5.46 -22.79
C ALA A 2 0.15 -5.84 -21.41
N GLN A 3 0.79 -6.74 -20.70
CA GLN A 3 0.34 -7.15 -19.37
C GLN A 3 0.45 -6.03 -18.35
N LEU A 4 1.51 -5.25 -18.44
CA LEU A 4 1.71 -4.13 -17.54
C LEU A 4 0.62 -3.08 -17.70
N ARG A 5 0.27 -2.74 -18.94
CA ARG A 5 -0.80 -1.80 -19.20
C ARG A 5 -2.14 -2.29 -18.68
N ARG A 6 -2.39 -3.59 -18.83
CA ARG A 6 -3.63 -4.18 -18.37
C ARG A 6 -3.78 -4.06 -16.85
N ILE A 7 -2.71 -4.34 -16.11
CA ILE A 7 -2.74 -4.23 -14.66
C ILE A 7 -2.95 -2.80 -14.22
N LEU A 8 -2.23 -1.88 -14.81
CA LEU A 8 -2.38 -0.47 -14.47
C LEU A 8 -3.78 0.02 -14.79
N GLY A 9 -4.37 -0.47 -15.88
CA GLY A 9 -5.73 -0.14 -16.23
C GLY A 9 -6.73 -0.66 -15.23
N VAL A 10 -6.57 -1.91 -14.78
CA VAL A 10 -7.44 -2.49 -13.77
C VAL A 10 -7.36 -1.73 -12.46
N LEU A 11 -6.14 -1.43 -12.01
CA LEU A 11 -5.96 -0.68 -10.77
C LEU A 11 -6.61 0.69 -10.85
N LYS A 12 -6.47 1.37 -11.97
CA LYS A 12 -7.09 2.68 -12.16
C LYS A 12 -8.61 2.60 -12.26
N GLU A 13 -9.13 1.55 -12.88
CA GLU A 13 -10.56 1.38 -12.97
C GLU A 13 -11.19 1.14 -11.61
N GLU A 14 -10.55 0.35 -10.78
CA GLU A 14 -11.02 0.15 -9.42
C GLU A 14 -11.08 1.47 -8.67
N GLU A 15 -10.09 2.29 -8.87
CA GLU A 15 -10.05 3.61 -8.27
C GLU A 15 -11.22 4.48 -8.73
N ARG A 16 -11.53 4.47 -10.01
CA ARG A 16 -12.64 5.24 -10.54
C ARG A 16 -13.99 4.73 -10.08
N ARG A 17 -14.14 3.43 -10.03
CA ARG A 17 -15.40 2.80 -9.63
C ARG A 17 -15.69 2.97 -8.16
N GLY A 18 -14.67 3.23 -7.37
CA GLY A 18 -14.83 3.40 -5.94
C GLY A 18 -15.84 4.47 -5.55
N GLY A 19 -16.11 5.43 -6.44
CA GLY A 19 -17.08 6.46 -6.18
C GLY A 19 -18.51 6.12 -6.56
N VAL A 20 -18.77 4.98 -7.21
CA VAL A 20 -20.07 4.73 -7.81
C VAL A 20 -20.96 3.86 -6.93
N ARG A 21 -20.60 2.70 -6.54
CA ARG A 21 -21.39 1.82 -5.67
C ARG A 21 -20.57 0.70 -5.10
N LEU A 22 -19.32 0.61 -5.51
CA LEU A 22 -18.47 -0.42 -4.99
C LEU A 22 -18.09 -0.09 -3.56
N PRO A 23 -17.92 -1.09 -2.71
CA PRO A 23 -17.41 -0.84 -1.37
C PRO A 23 -16.07 -0.13 -1.48
N GLN A 24 -15.78 0.73 -0.54
CA GLN A 24 -14.48 1.37 -0.51
C GLN A 24 -13.39 0.34 -0.30
N PRO A 25 -12.20 0.57 -0.88
CA PRO A 25 -11.08 -0.32 -0.62
C PRO A 25 -10.78 -0.41 0.87
N ASP A 26 -10.49 -1.59 1.34
CA ASP A 26 -10.16 -1.81 2.74
C ASP A 26 -9.07 -2.88 2.86
N LEU A 27 -8.63 -3.11 4.10
CA LEU A 27 -7.58 -4.08 4.35
C LEU A 27 -7.99 -5.51 4.00
N ALA A 28 -9.28 -5.82 4.07
CA ALA A 28 -9.76 -7.13 3.68
C ALA A 28 -9.54 -7.40 2.20
N GLY A 29 -9.40 -6.35 1.39
CA GLY A 29 -9.13 -6.49 -0.04
C GLY A 29 -7.68 -6.71 -0.39
N LEU A 30 -6.74 -6.57 0.56
CA LEU A 30 -5.32 -6.71 0.26
C LEU A 30 -4.91 -8.08 -0.27
N PRO A 31 -5.39 -9.21 0.30
CA PRO A 31 -5.01 -10.49 -0.27
C PRO A 31 -5.42 -10.64 -1.73
N GLY A 32 -6.58 -10.10 -2.10
CA GLY A 32 -7.04 -10.13 -3.48
C GLY A 32 -6.15 -9.29 -4.40
N LEU A 33 -5.77 -8.10 -3.95
CA LEU A 33 -4.88 -7.23 -4.70
C LEU A 33 -3.52 -7.90 -4.93
N VAL A 34 -2.95 -8.49 -3.88
CA VAL A 34 -1.67 -9.18 -3.95
C VAL A 34 -1.73 -10.34 -4.95
N ARG A 35 -2.80 -11.14 -4.87
CA ARG A 35 -2.96 -12.27 -5.79
C ARG A 35 -3.11 -11.79 -7.24
N GLN A 36 -3.84 -10.70 -7.45
CA GLN A 36 -4.05 -10.16 -8.78
C GLN A 36 -2.74 -9.71 -9.41
N VAL A 37 -1.92 -9.00 -8.65
CA VAL A 37 -0.62 -8.54 -9.14
C VAL A 37 0.29 -9.73 -9.44
N ALA A 38 0.34 -10.71 -8.53
CA ALA A 38 1.19 -11.88 -8.71
C ALA A 38 0.74 -12.71 -9.92
N ALA A 39 -0.56 -12.81 -10.16
CA ALA A 39 -1.09 -13.59 -11.28
C ALA A 39 -0.86 -12.92 -12.63
N SER A 40 -0.77 -11.59 -12.64
CA SER A 40 -0.73 -10.82 -13.88
C SER A 40 0.66 -10.31 -14.25
N THR A 41 1.65 -10.54 -13.41
CA THR A 41 3.03 -10.15 -13.67
C THR A 41 3.96 -11.28 -13.29
N ALA A 42 5.24 -11.12 -13.59
CA ALA A 42 6.24 -12.08 -13.12
C ALA A 42 6.66 -11.82 -11.67
N LEU A 43 6.11 -10.81 -11.03
CA LEU A 43 6.47 -10.43 -9.68
C LEU A 43 5.88 -11.40 -8.67
N ARG A 44 6.72 -11.91 -7.78
CA ARG A 44 6.26 -12.67 -6.63
C ARG A 44 5.95 -11.68 -5.51
N VAL A 45 4.75 -11.77 -4.94
CA VAL A 45 4.37 -10.87 -3.86
C VAL A 45 3.98 -11.70 -2.64
N GLU A 46 4.58 -11.38 -1.51
CA GLU A 46 4.29 -12.03 -0.25
C GLU A 46 3.61 -11.04 0.68
N LEU A 47 2.54 -11.48 1.34
CA LEU A 47 1.82 -10.68 2.31
C LEU A 47 1.94 -11.35 3.67
N SER A 48 2.43 -10.61 4.66
CA SER A 48 2.51 -11.11 6.02
C SER A 48 1.88 -10.13 6.99
N VAL A 49 1.30 -10.67 8.06
CA VAL A 49 0.61 -9.88 9.07
C VAL A 49 1.16 -10.29 10.44
N ARG A 50 1.58 -9.31 11.22
CA ARG A 50 2.04 -9.50 12.59
C ARG A 50 1.13 -8.76 13.55
N GLY A 51 0.97 -9.32 14.72
CA GLY A 51 0.15 -8.72 15.74
C GLY A 51 -1.32 -8.98 15.52
N ARG A 52 -2.14 -8.37 16.33
CA ARG A 52 -3.58 -8.55 16.27
C ARG A 52 -4.21 -7.42 15.47
N SER A 53 -4.89 -7.80 14.42
CA SER A 53 -5.60 -6.84 13.59
C SER A 53 -6.70 -6.14 14.40
N ARG A 54 -6.88 -4.86 14.15
CA ARG A 54 -7.86 -4.03 14.84
C ARG A 54 -8.63 -3.20 13.82
N PRO A 55 -9.85 -2.77 14.15
CA PRO A 55 -10.58 -1.88 13.26
C PRO A 55 -9.83 -0.57 13.07
N LEU A 56 -9.78 -0.10 11.83
CA LEU A 56 -9.29 1.22 11.50
C LEU A 56 -10.47 2.10 11.08
N PRO A 57 -10.35 3.42 11.24
CA PRO A 57 -11.33 4.30 10.61
C PRO A 57 -11.38 4.05 9.10
N PRO A 58 -12.54 4.27 8.46
CA PRO A 58 -12.66 3.97 7.03
C PRO A 58 -11.64 4.69 6.15
N ASP A 59 -11.31 5.92 6.45
CA ASP A 59 -10.30 6.67 5.68
C ASP A 59 -8.91 6.08 5.84
N ALA A 60 -8.59 5.54 7.01
CA ALA A 60 -7.30 4.88 7.24
C ALA A 60 -7.23 3.55 6.49
N GLU A 61 -8.33 2.81 6.40
CA GLU A 61 -8.35 1.59 5.61
C GLU A 61 -8.12 1.87 4.14
N VAL A 62 -8.75 2.92 3.61
CA VAL A 62 -8.51 3.33 2.23
C VAL A 62 -7.06 3.74 2.03
N ALA A 63 -6.51 4.52 2.98
CA ALA A 63 -5.11 4.93 2.89
C ALA A 63 -4.16 3.74 2.86
N ALA A 64 -4.40 2.74 3.70
CA ALA A 64 -3.58 1.53 3.72
C ALA A 64 -3.67 0.76 2.40
N TYR A 65 -4.88 0.55 1.90
CA TYR A 65 -5.06 -0.16 0.63
C TYR A 65 -4.35 0.58 -0.50
N ARG A 66 -4.55 1.89 -0.59
CA ARG A 66 -3.94 2.70 -1.65
C ARG A 66 -2.43 2.72 -1.56
N ALA A 67 -1.89 2.66 -0.35
CA ALA A 67 -0.44 2.60 -0.16
C ALA A 67 0.14 1.34 -0.80
N VAL A 68 -0.49 0.20 -0.55
CA VAL A 68 -0.04 -1.06 -1.16
C VAL A 68 -0.20 -1.00 -2.67
N GLN A 69 -1.35 -0.53 -3.13
CA GLN A 69 -1.64 -0.43 -4.56
C GLN A 69 -0.59 0.42 -5.27
N GLU A 70 -0.29 1.59 -4.72
CA GLU A 70 0.69 2.50 -5.31
C GLU A 70 2.09 1.92 -5.27
N ALA A 71 2.46 1.30 -4.15
CA ALA A 71 3.78 0.70 -4.00
C ALA A 71 3.99 -0.46 -4.99
N LEU A 72 2.98 -1.33 -5.14
CA LEU A 72 3.08 -2.43 -6.09
C LEU A 72 3.09 -1.94 -7.53
N THR A 73 2.32 -0.90 -7.83
CA THR A 73 2.34 -0.28 -9.14
C THR A 73 3.73 0.25 -9.47
N ASN A 74 4.35 0.94 -8.53
CA ASN A 74 5.71 1.43 -8.71
C ASN A 74 6.71 0.31 -8.91
N THR A 75 6.58 -0.76 -8.16
CA THR A 75 7.46 -1.92 -8.27
C THR A 75 7.36 -2.53 -9.67
N VAL A 76 6.13 -2.72 -10.16
CA VAL A 76 5.90 -3.29 -11.49
C VAL A 76 6.46 -2.38 -12.58
N LYS A 77 6.30 -1.07 -12.43
CA LYS A 77 6.73 -0.11 -13.45
C LYS A 77 8.23 0.09 -13.53
N HIS A 78 8.90 0.14 -12.38
CA HIS A 78 10.23 0.77 -12.35
C HIS A 78 11.32 -0.07 -11.72
N ALA A 79 11.00 -1.06 -10.92
CA ALA A 79 11.99 -1.62 -10.02
C ALA A 79 12.80 -2.77 -10.61
N TYR A 80 12.35 -3.36 -11.72
CA TYR A 80 12.97 -4.59 -12.21
C TYR A 80 13.11 -5.64 -11.10
N ALA A 81 12.11 -5.69 -10.24
CA ALA A 81 12.11 -6.58 -9.10
C ALA A 81 11.57 -7.94 -9.48
N SER A 82 12.01 -8.97 -8.76
CA SER A 82 11.43 -10.29 -8.86
C SER A 82 10.51 -10.62 -7.69
N CYS A 83 10.65 -9.90 -6.58
CA CYS A 83 9.86 -10.14 -5.38
C CYS A 83 9.54 -8.84 -4.67
N ALA A 84 8.32 -8.76 -4.16
CA ALA A 84 7.92 -7.68 -3.26
C ALA A 84 7.32 -8.29 -2.01
N GLN A 85 7.50 -7.63 -0.88
CA GLN A 85 6.96 -8.06 0.40
C GLN A 85 6.07 -6.97 0.95
N VAL A 86 4.87 -7.35 1.35
CA VAL A 86 3.92 -6.47 2.01
C VAL A 86 3.77 -6.95 3.45
N GLU A 87 4.07 -6.10 4.40
CA GLU A 87 4.01 -6.45 5.81
C GLU A 87 3.07 -5.51 6.53
N LEU A 88 2.16 -6.07 7.30
CA LEU A 88 1.30 -5.33 8.21
C LEU A 88 1.72 -5.66 9.63
N ASP A 89 2.12 -4.67 10.39
CA ASP A 89 2.56 -4.84 11.77
C ASP A 89 1.64 -4.04 12.69
N TRP A 90 0.82 -4.75 13.45
CA TRP A 90 -0.16 -4.15 14.35
C TRP A 90 0.43 -3.97 15.74
N ALA A 91 0.60 -2.73 16.14
CA ALA A 91 0.91 -2.39 17.53
C ALA A 91 -0.38 -1.95 18.22
N GLU A 92 -0.29 -1.59 19.49
CA GLU A 92 -1.49 -1.22 20.25
C GLU A 92 -2.18 0.01 19.69
N ASP A 93 -1.43 0.99 19.25
CA ASP A 93 -1.95 2.28 18.84
C ASP A 93 -1.67 2.62 17.38
N GLU A 94 -1.00 1.74 16.65
CA GLU A 94 -0.53 2.07 15.33
C GLU A 94 -0.41 0.83 14.46
N LEU A 95 -0.80 0.98 13.21
CA LEU A 95 -0.49 -0.01 12.17
C LEU A 95 0.68 0.51 11.36
N THR A 96 1.72 -0.29 11.23
CA THR A 96 2.83 -0.01 10.32
C THR A 96 2.72 -0.92 9.12
N LEU A 97 2.59 -0.31 7.95
CA LEU A 97 2.51 -1.01 6.68
C LEU A 97 3.81 -0.78 5.94
N THR A 98 4.47 -1.86 5.54
CA THR A 98 5.74 -1.76 4.82
C THR A 98 5.65 -2.55 3.52
N VAL A 99 6.05 -1.93 2.42
CA VAL A 99 6.19 -2.61 1.14
C VAL A 99 7.63 -2.47 0.69
N THR A 100 8.28 -3.60 0.46
CA THR A 100 9.71 -3.65 0.09
C THR A 100 9.84 -4.49 -1.17
N ASP A 101 10.68 -4.06 -2.09
CA ASP A 101 11.02 -4.89 -3.26
C ASP A 101 12.53 -5.11 -3.35
N ASP A 102 12.90 -6.10 -4.15
CA ASP A 102 14.29 -6.48 -4.37
C ASP A 102 14.82 -5.92 -5.68
N GLY A 103 14.24 -4.84 -6.19
CA GLY A 103 14.64 -4.26 -7.45
C GLY A 103 15.93 -3.47 -7.40
N ARG A 104 16.12 -2.59 -8.36
CA ARG A 104 17.37 -1.85 -8.51
C ARG A 104 17.40 -0.52 -7.77
N GLY A 105 16.53 -0.37 -6.80
CA GLY A 105 16.49 0.85 -6.02
C GLY A 105 15.45 1.82 -6.52
N PRO A 106 15.39 2.98 -5.89
CA PRO A 106 14.32 3.92 -6.15
C PRO A 106 14.38 4.44 -7.57
N ALA A 107 13.23 4.52 -8.21
CA ALA A 107 13.13 5.25 -9.44
C ALA A 107 13.38 6.72 -9.10
N PRO A 108 14.38 7.34 -9.69
CA PRO A 108 14.69 8.73 -9.35
C PRO A 108 13.53 9.61 -9.77
N THR A 109 12.97 10.32 -8.89
CA THR A 109 12.00 11.40 -9.11
C THR A 109 10.71 11.07 -9.85
N THR A 110 10.61 9.92 -10.48
CA THR A 110 9.46 9.63 -11.34
C THR A 110 8.20 9.24 -10.58
N GLY A 111 8.32 8.91 -9.31
CA GLY A 111 7.17 8.54 -8.51
C GLY A 111 6.56 9.68 -7.72
N GLY A 112 6.92 10.93 -8.04
CA GLY A 112 6.58 12.06 -7.22
C GLY A 112 5.10 12.21 -6.90
N HIS A 113 4.24 12.02 -7.88
CA HIS A 113 2.81 12.19 -7.67
C HIS A 113 2.21 11.13 -6.75
N GLY A 114 2.61 9.88 -6.93
CA GLY A 114 2.11 8.80 -6.08
C GLY A 114 2.54 8.96 -4.63
N LEU A 115 3.80 9.31 -4.40
CA LEU A 115 4.32 9.50 -3.05
C LEU A 115 3.71 10.70 -2.36
N ILE A 116 3.49 11.78 -3.08
CA ILE A 116 2.82 12.95 -2.53
C ILE A 116 1.42 12.59 -2.08
N GLY A 117 0.66 11.91 -2.92
CA GLY A 117 -0.68 11.47 -2.56
C GLY A 117 -0.71 10.54 -1.36
N LEU A 118 0.26 9.63 -1.27
CA LEU A 118 0.41 8.75 -0.14
C LEU A 118 0.63 9.51 1.16
N ARG A 119 1.55 10.46 1.14
CA ARG A 119 1.85 11.29 2.29
C ARG A 119 0.65 12.11 2.72
N GLU A 120 -0.07 12.68 1.76
CA GLU A 120 -1.25 13.46 2.06
C GLU A 120 -2.36 12.62 2.69
N ARG A 121 -2.60 11.43 2.15
CA ARG A 121 -3.62 10.52 2.72
C ARG A 121 -3.25 10.07 4.12
N ALA A 122 -2.00 9.71 4.32
CA ALA A 122 -1.55 9.28 5.64
C ALA A 122 -1.66 10.42 6.65
N ALA A 123 -1.24 11.62 6.26
CA ALA A 123 -1.32 12.78 7.12
C ALA A 123 -2.78 13.12 7.47
N ALA A 124 -3.67 12.98 6.52
CA ALA A 124 -5.11 13.23 6.75
C ALA A 124 -5.70 12.27 7.78
N CYS A 125 -5.08 11.10 7.94
CA CYS A 125 -5.51 10.11 8.95
C CYS A 125 -4.73 10.24 10.26
N GLY A 126 -3.88 11.25 10.38
CA GLY A 126 -3.02 11.42 11.55
C GLY A 126 -1.77 10.56 11.55
N GLY A 127 -1.43 9.98 10.41
CA GLY A 127 -0.26 9.13 10.26
C GLY A 127 0.83 9.75 9.41
N SER A 128 1.68 8.90 8.88
CA SER A 128 2.81 9.35 8.06
C SER A 128 3.16 8.31 6.99
N ALA A 129 3.86 8.74 5.96
CA ALA A 129 4.37 7.86 4.93
C ALA A 129 5.78 8.29 4.55
N GLU A 130 6.65 7.31 4.38
CA GLU A 130 8.04 7.54 4.00
C GLU A 130 8.43 6.56 2.90
N ALA A 131 9.32 6.98 2.03
CA ALA A 131 9.83 6.13 0.97
C ALA A 131 11.34 6.34 0.83
N GLY A 132 12.03 5.27 0.49
CA GLY A 132 13.48 5.34 0.32
C GLY A 132 14.05 4.00 -0.10
N PRO A 133 15.39 3.87 -0.08
CA PRO A 133 16.02 2.62 -0.45
C PRO A 133 15.70 1.52 0.55
N GLY A 134 15.50 0.32 0.03
CA GLY A 134 15.29 -0.84 0.87
C GLY A 134 16.58 -1.39 1.44
N PRO A 135 16.49 -2.32 2.39
CA PRO A 135 17.68 -2.85 3.07
C PRO A 135 18.58 -3.67 2.16
N GLN A 136 18.06 -4.14 1.05
CA GLN A 136 18.83 -4.96 0.11
C GLN A 136 18.97 -4.29 -1.26
N GLY A 137 18.94 -2.99 -1.28
CA GLY A 137 19.15 -2.23 -2.49
C GLY A 137 17.91 -1.91 -3.30
N GLY A 138 16.77 -2.48 -2.94
CA GLY A 138 15.51 -2.16 -3.61
C GLY A 138 14.87 -0.90 -3.08
N PHE A 139 13.55 -0.84 -3.15
CA PHE A 139 12.79 0.31 -2.70
C PHE A 139 11.88 -0.08 -1.54
N ARG A 140 11.65 0.85 -0.64
CA ARG A 140 10.81 0.58 0.52
C ARG A 140 9.89 1.77 0.79
N ILE A 141 8.62 1.45 1.04
CA ILE A 141 7.63 2.43 1.47
C ILE A 141 7.13 1.99 2.85
N VAL A 142 7.08 2.91 3.79
CA VAL A 142 6.58 2.67 5.15
C VAL A 142 5.47 3.66 5.42
N VAL A 143 4.31 3.14 5.79
CA VAL A 143 3.15 3.95 6.15
C VAL A 143 2.75 3.62 7.59
N ARG A 144 2.56 4.63 8.40
CA ARG A 144 2.10 4.46 9.77
C ARG A 144 0.75 5.13 9.92
N LEU A 145 -0.19 4.38 10.47
CA LEU A 145 -1.57 4.85 10.62
C LEU A 145 -2.02 4.60 12.06
N PRO A 146 -2.58 5.60 12.75
CA PRO A 146 -3.06 5.39 14.10
C PRO A 146 -4.28 4.47 14.10
N VAL A 147 -4.34 3.60 15.08
CA VAL A 147 -5.47 2.70 15.29
C VAL A 147 -6.57 3.50 15.98
N GLY A 148 -7.82 3.32 15.54
CA GLY A 148 -8.92 4.15 15.99
C GLY A 148 -9.39 3.98 17.43
N ALA A 149 -8.89 2.98 18.15
CA ALA A 149 -9.36 2.70 19.50
C ALA A 149 -9.16 3.86 20.47
N ASP A 150 -8.08 4.62 20.28
CA ASP A 150 -7.79 5.75 21.16
C ASP A 150 -8.74 6.92 20.98
N ARG A 151 -9.33 7.04 19.81
CA ARG A 151 -10.31 8.09 19.55
C ARG A 151 -11.58 7.89 20.34
N GLU A 152 -12.02 6.66 20.44
CA GLU A 152 -13.21 6.35 21.21
C GLU A 152 -12.99 6.59 22.68
N ALA A 153 -11.82 6.21 23.16
CA ALA A 153 -11.46 6.47 24.56
C ALA A 153 -11.37 7.95 24.85
N ALA A 154 -10.89 8.74 23.91
CA ALA A 154 -10.78 10.18 24.10
C ALA A 154 -12.14 10.88 24.05
N LEU A 155 -13.09 10.32 23.35
CA LEU A 155 -14.43 10.87 23.24
C LEU A 155 -15.37 10.39 24.35
N GLY A 156 -15.00 9.31 24.97
CA GLY A 156 -15.76 8.82 26.11
C GLY A 156 -15.35 9.51 27.39
#